data_290d19e23b5c97f9d7184962dded855b
#
_entry.id   290d19e23b5c97f9d7184962dded855b
#
_cell.length_a   1.000
_cell.length_b   1.000
_cell.length_c   1.000
_cell.angle_alpha   90.00
_cell.angle_beta   90.00
_cell.angle_gamma   90.00
#
_symmetry.space_group_name_H-M   'P 1'
#
loop_
_entity.id
_entity.type
_entity.pdbx_description
1 polymer ?
#
loop_
_entity_poly.entity_id
_entity_poly.type
_entity_poly.pdbx_seq_one_letter_code
_entity_poly.pdbx_strand_id
1 'polypeptide(L)'
;MLPPLLRSRLQKILGEEYQNVLSALSHERCWSLRVNTLKSNATEVITECGEKWIVLTPFEPIPWAYFFDRVHEYAIKWTHCFYDGKIYLQSLASMIPVLALEPRWWEMILDICSAPGSKTTQLAALMHNKWKIVAIEHNQIRYDKLMHNCVLQWATIVEGIKLDAKKYFMRDFEVTGEEIHKKGKYVKYIEPKWGDNADREGRKIPLFDRILLDAPCSAEGRILIENEKSYGFWTLENIGEKSELQYELLSLAVETLKSWGTLVYSTCTLAPEENEWVISRLLDTHKELKLQNINLGLSGAPWWKRWIENFAGKDYHTDISKCIRILPSSETEGFFIAKIGKK
;
A
#
# COMPACT_ATOMS: atom_id res chain seq x y z
N MET A 1 4.81 9.55 26.12
CA MET A 1 3.34 9.44 26.42
C MET A 1 2.58 10.11 25.27
N LEU A 2 1.51 9.50 24.75
CA LEU A 2 0.74 10.10 23.65
C LEU A 2 0.16 11.47 24.02
N PRO A 3 0.12 12.44 23.07
CA PRO A 3 -0.56 13.72 23.27
C PRO A 3 -2.01 13.53 23.73
N PRO A 4 -2.50 14.34 24.68
CA PRO A 4 -3.86 14.15 25.26
C PRO A 4 -4.97 14.15 24.19
N LEU A 5 -4.87 15.01 23.19
CA LEU A 5 -5.83 15.07 22.09
C LEU A 5 -5.82 13.79 21.24
N LEU A 6 -4.66 13.27 20.87
CA LEU A 6 -4.52 12.01 20.14
C LEU A 6 -5.08 10.85 20.95
N ARG A 7 -4.77 10.79 22.24
CA ARG A 7 -5.26 9.75 23.14
C ARG A 7 -6.80 9.75 23.22
N SER A 8 -7.41 10.91 23.48
CA SER A 8 -8.87 11.06 23.53
C SER A 8 -9.53 10.69 22.22
N ARG A 9 -8.89 11.04 21.11
CA ARG A 9 -9.37 10.72 19.77
C ARG A 9 -9.33 9.22 19.48
N LEU A 10 -8.20 8.56 19.75
CA LEU A 10 -8.08 7.10 19.59
C LEU A 10 -9.11 6.35 20.44
N GLN A 11 -9.39 6.83 21.66
CA GLN A 11 -10.43 6.25 22.51
C GLN A 11 -11.82 6.32 21.85
N LYS A 12 -12.16 7.45 21.22
CA LYS A 12 -13.43 7.63 20.51
C LYS A 12 -13.52 6.77 19.25
N ILE A 13 -12.42 6.63 18.50
CA ILE A 13 -12.37 5.85 17.25
C ILE A 13 -12.48 4.34 17.54
N LEU A 14 -11.80 3.88 18.58
CA LEU A 14 -11.61 2.45 18.85
C LEU A 14 -12.67 1.86 19.82
N GLY A 15 -13.32 2.71 20.61
CA GLY A 15 -14.33 2.24 21.57
C GLY A 15 -13.80 1.15 22.50
N GLU A 16 -14.43 -0.01 22.49
CA GLU A 16 -14.05 -1.16 23.31
C GLU A 16 -12.66 -1.72 22.99
N GLU A 17 -12.19 -1.58 21.75
CA GLU A 17 -10.86 -2.05 21.33
C GLU A 17 -9.70 -1.13 21.80
N TYR A 18 -10.02 0.01 22.37
CA TYR A 18 -9.00 1.01 22.72
C TYR A 18 -7.87 0.46 23.60
N GLN A 19 -8.18 -0.32 24.63
CA GLN A 19 -7.17 -0.86 25.53
C GLN A 19 -6.27 -1.89 24.85
N ASN A 20 -6.86 -2.74 24.01
CA ASN A 20 -6.13 -3.73 23.23
C ASN A 20 -5.15 -3.07 22.25
N VAL A 21 -5.63 -2.06 21.54
CA VAL A 21 -4.83 -1.29 20.57
C VAL A 21 -3.75 -0.48 21.31
N LEU A 22 -4.08 0.16 22.43
CA LEU A 22 -3.10 0.91 23.23
C LEU A 22 -1.95 0.01 23.69
N SER A 23 -2.28 -1.20 24.16
CA SER A 23 -1.28 -2.22 24.51
C SER A 23 -0.41 -2.59 23.31
N ALA A 24 -1.01 -2.82 22.15
CA ALA A 24 -0.27 -3.13 20.93
C ALA A 24 0.65 -1.99 20.47
N LEU A 25 0.22 -0.72 20.61
CA LEU A 25 1.03 0.45 20.29
C LEU A 25 2.16 0.71 21.29
N SER A 26 2.15 0.04 22.45
CA SER A 26 3.20 0.14 23.49
C SER A 26 4.33 -0.87 23.29
N HIS A 27 4.17 -1.82 22.39
CA HIS A 27 5.15 -2.87 22.13
C HIS A 27 5.54 -2.89 20.65
N GLU A 28 6.78 -3.28 20.41
CA GLU A 28 7.23 -3.52 19.05
C GLU A 28 6.61 -4.80 18.49
N ARG A 29 6.12 -4.71 17.26
CA ARG A 29 5.48 -5.83 16.54
C ARG A 29 6.49 -6.86 16.05
N CYS A 30 6.06 -8.09 15.85
CA CYS A 30 6.81 -9.08 15.09
C CYS A 30 7.16 -8.54 13.70
N TRP A 31 8.32 -8.94 13.21
CA TRP A 31 8.67 -8.68 11.81
C TRP A 31 8.03 -9.71 10.90
N SER A 32 7.69 -9.29 9.71
CA SER A 32 7.22 -10.19 8.66
C SER A 32 7.98 -9.99 7.36
N LEU A 33 8.05 -11.05 6.59
CA LEU A 33 8.64 -11.07 5.28
C LEU A 33 7.70 -11.73 4.27
N ARG A 34 7.91 -11.40 3.02
CA ARG A 34 7.28 -12.01 1.86
C ARG A 34 8.33 -12.71 1.02
N VAL A 35 8.12 -13.99 0.72
CA VAL A 35 8.92 -14.72 -0.26
C VAL A 35 8.63 -14.15 -1.66
N ASN A 36 9.67 -13.85 -2.41
CA ASN A 36 9.58 -13.42 -3.80
C ASN A 36 9.47 -14.63 -4.72
N THR A 37 8.26 -14.97 -5.13
CA THR A 37 7.97 -16.13 -5.98
C THR A 37 8.51 -16.02 -7.41
N LEU A 38 9.03 -14.87 -7.82
CA LEU A 38 9.76 -14.72 -9.09
C LEU A 38 11.19 -15.24 -9.03
N LYS A 39 11.74 -15.40 -7.82
CA LYS A 39 13.18 -15.72 -7.63
C LYS A 39 13.43 -16.93 -6.76
N SER A 40 12.49 -17.33 -5.93
CA SER A 40 12.64 -18.38 -4.94
C SER A 40 11.31 -18.99 -4.55
N ASN A 41 11.36 -19.98 -3.70
CA ASN A 41 10.20 -20.63 -3.09
C ASN A 41 10.36 -20.69 -1.55
N ALA A 42 9.29 -21.04 -0.87
CA ALA A 42 9.25 -21.07 0.58
C ALA A 42 10.30 -22.04 1.18
N THR A 43 10.48 -23.23 0.59
CA THR A 43 11.41 -24.24 1.09
C THR A 43 12.86 -23.73 1.09
N GLU A 44 13.29 -23.10 0.01
CA GLU A 44 14.64 -22.52 -0.10
C GLU A 44 14.88 -21.44 0.97
N VAL A 45 13.92 -20.54 1.15
CA VAL A 45 14.01 -19.45 2.13
C VAL A 45 14.01 -19.99 3.57
N ILE A 46 13.14 -20.96 3.88
CA ILE A 46 13.08 -21.55 5.22
C ILE A 46 14.39 -22.28 5.54
N THR A 47 14.93 -23.02 4.58
CA THR A 47 16.20 -23.75 4.76
C THR A 47 17.35 -22.79 5.05
N GLU A 48 17.54 -21.75 4.23
CA GLU A 48 18.63 -20.79 4.43
C GLU A 48 18.49 -20.00 5.74
N CYS A 49 17.26 -19.60 6.11
CA CYS A 49 17.00 -18.94 7.38
C CYS A 49 17.28 -19.89 8.56
N GLY A 50 16.89 -21.17 8.45
CA GLY A 50 17.13 -22.19 9.47
C GLY A 50 18.61 -22.45 9.73
N GLU A 51 19.47 -22.44 8.71
CA GLU A 51 20.92 -22.52 8.83
C GLU A 51 21.53 -21.38 9.68
N LYS A 52 20.83 -20.27 9.76
CA LYS A 52 21.20 -19.10 10.58
C LYS A 52 20.38 -18.98 11.88
N TRP A 53 19.71 -20.06 12.27
CA TRP A 53 18.86 -20.13 13.47
C TRP A 53 17.69 -19.14 13.47
N ILE A 54 17.26 -18.68 12.30
CA ILE A 54 16.10 -17.81 12.12
C ILE A 54 14.88 -18.69 11.86
N VAL A 55 13.98 -18.75 12.84
CA VAL A 55 12.73 -19.50 12.72
C VAL A 55 11.70 -18.64 11.98
N LEU A 56 11.17 -19.16 10.87
CA LEU A 56 10.09 -18.54 10.12
C LEU A 56 8.77 -19.23 10.44
N THR A 57 7.81 -18.47 10.99
CA THR A 57 6.45 -18.95 11.26
C THR A 57 5.54 -18.57 10.10
N PRO A 58 4.91 -19.53 9.41
CA PRO A 58 4.05 -19.24 8.27
C PRO A 58 2.80 -18.47 8.73
N PHE A 59 2.32 -17.57 7.86
CA PHE A 59 1.00 -16.99 8.00
C PHE A 59 0.05 -17.70 7.02
N GLU A 60 -0.67 -18.69 7.52
CA GLU A 60 -1.48 -19.62 6.72
C GLU A 60 -2.40 -18.98 5.66
N PRO A 61 -3.08 -17.84 5.92
CA PRO A 61 -3.90 -17.20 4.89
C PRO A 61 -3.11 -16.63 3.71
N ILE A 62 -1.79 -16.45 3.85
CA ILE A 62 -0.91 -15.94 2.79
C ILE A 62 0.30 -16.87 2.67
N PRO A 63 0.28 -17.87 1.76
CA PRO A 63 1.25 -18.99 1.74
C PRO A 63 2.72 -18.62 1.58
N TRP A 64 3.01 -17.39 1.18
CA TRP A 64 4.38 -16.88 0.99
C TRP A 64 4.75 -15.78 2.00
N ALA A 65 3.91 -15.56 3.05
CA ALA A 65 4.17 -14.64 4.15
C ALA A 65 4.59 -15.38 5.41
N TYR A 66 5.61 -14.85 6.08
CA TYR A 66 6.18 -15.45 7.29
C TYR A 66 6.45 -14.37 8.33
N PHE A 67 6.23 -14.73 9.61
CA PHE A 67 6.71 -13.98 10.75
C PHE A 67 8.07 -14.49 11.18
N PHE A 68 8.83 -13.62 11.83
CA PHE A 68 10.06 -13.98 12.52
C PHE A 68 10.30 -13.04 13.71
N ASP A 69 11.07 -13.53 14.69
CA ASP A 69 11.39 -12.74 15.87
C ASP A 69 12.25 -11.54 15.50
N ARG A 70 11.93 -10.40 16.07
CA ARG A 70 12.61 -9.13 15.85
C ARG A 70 14.11 -9.16 16.19
N VAL A 71 14.52 -10.01 17.12
CA VAL A 71 15.93 -10.22 17.48
C VAL A 71 16.77 -10.60 16.25
N HIS A 72 16.13 -11.21 15.24
CA HIS A 72 16.78 -11.63 14.00
C HIS A 72 16.78 -10.58 12.89
N GLU A 73 16.31 -9.34 13.13
CA GLU A 73 16.24 -8.29 12.10
C GLU A 73 17.56 -8.05 11.38
N TYR A 74 18.67 -8.02 12.14
CA TYR A 74 19.98 -7.86 11.53
C TYR A 74 20.43 -9.13 10.84
N ALA A 75 20.25 -10.30 11.46
CA ALA A 75 20.68 -11.59 10.90
C ALA A 75 20.03 -11.86 9.54
N ILE A 76 18.73 -11.58 9.39
CA ILE A 76 18.02 -11.82 8.12
C ILE A 76 18.53 -10.91 6.99
N LYS A 77 18.96 -9.69 7.30
CA LYS A 77 19.56 -8.77 6.33
C LYS A 77 20.94 -9.22 5.84
N TRP A 78 21.58 -10.17 6.53
CA TRP A 78 22.84 -10.80 6.13
C TRP A 78 22.66 -12.18 5.47
N THR A 79 21.44 -12.54 5.09
CA THR A 79 21.17 -13.75 4.30
C THR A 79 21.31 -13.48 2.81
N HIS A 80 21.65 -14.47 2.02
CA HIS A 80 21.59 -14.39 0.56
C HIS A 80 20.14 -14.20 0.09
N CYS A 81 19.16 -14.77 0.83
CA CYS A 81 17.75 -14.54 0.55
C CYS A 81 17.39 -13.05 0.50
N PHE A 82 17.95 -12.24 1.41
CA PHE A 82 17.72 -10.80 1.42
C PHE A 82 18.51 -10.07 0.32
N TYR A 83 19.82 -10.31 0.23
CA TYR A 83 20.69 -9.62 -0.74
C TYR A 83 20.35 -9.94 -2.20
N ASP A 84 19.92 -11.15 -2.47
CA ASP A 84 19.53 -11.58 -3.81
C ASP A 84 18.06 -11.23 -4.13
N GLY A 85 17.33 -10.62 -3.20
CA GLY A 85 15.93 -10.25 -3.39
C GLY A 85 14.99 -11.44 -3.51
N LYS A 86 15.29 -12.56 -2.84
CA LYS A 86 14.43 -13.73 -2.71
C LYS A 86 13.32 -13.51 -1.68
N ILE A 87 13.55 -12.56 -0.77
CA ILE A 87 12.55 -12.09 0.22
C ILE A 87 12.43 -10.58 0.16
N TYR A 88 11.30 -10.08 0.68
CA TYR A 88 11.06 -8.66 0.95
C TYR A 88 10.56 -8.52 2.39
N LEU A 89 11.20 -7.66 3.20
CA LEU A 89 10.71 -7.34 4.54
C LEU A 89 9.52 -6.40 4.40
N GLN A 90 8.33 -6.92 4.62
CA GLN A 90 7.06 -6.22 4.41
C GLN A 90 6.12 -6.53 5.55
N SER A 91 5.46 -5.50 6.11
CA SER A 91 4.45 -5.74 7.15
C SER A 91 3.27 -6.51 6.56
N LEU A 92 2.68 -7.40 7.36
CA LEU A 92 1.56 -8.23 6.94
C LEU A 92 0.38 -7.37 6.44
N ALA A 93 0.01 -6.33 7.19
CA ALA A 93 -1.07 -5.42 6.80
C ALA A 93 -0.82 -4.77 5.43
N SER A 94 0.44 -4.43 5.12
CA SER A 94 0.84 -3.85 3.83
C SER A 94 0.74 -4.84 2.65
N MET A 95 0.69 -6.16 2.91
CA MET A 95 0.50 -7.16 1.84
C MET A 95 -0.96 -7.26 1.39
N ILE A 96 -1.91 -6.95 2.26
CA ILE A 96 -3.34 -7.18 2.07
C ILE A 96 -3.97 -6.35 0.94
N PRO A 97 -3.65 -5.05 0.75
CA PRO A 97 -4.21 -4.26 -0.36
C PRO A 97 -3.96 -4.86 -1.75
N VAL A 98 -2.79 -5.44 -1.97
CA VAL A 98 -2.45 -6.10 -3.24
C VAL A 98 -3.26 -7.37 -3.44
N LEU A 99 -3.50 -8.14 -2.37
CA LEU A 99 -4.36 -9.32 -2.41
C LEU A 99 -5.82 -8.92 -2.66
N ALA A 100 -6.30 -7.85 -2.03
CA ALA A 100 -7.64 -7.32 -2.25
C ALA A 100 -7.84 -6.84 -3.69
N LEU A 101 -6.78 -6.35 -4.34
CA LEU A 101 -6.81 -5.93 -5.74
C LEU A 101 -6.98 -7.12 -6.69
N GLU A 102 -6.51 -8.33 -6.33
CA GLU A 102 -6.61 -9.55 -7.15
C GLU A 102 -6.01 -9.37 -8.55
N PRO A 103 -4.73 -8.96 -8.70
CA PRO A 103 -4.14 -8.66 -10.00
C PRO A 103 -4.07 -9.89 -10.88
N ARG A 104 -4.32 -9.73 -12.20
CA ARG A 104 -4.24 -10.80 -13.18
C ARG A 104 -3.09 -10.55 -14.16
N TRP A 105 -2.47 -11.59 -14.65
CA TRP A 105 -1.25 -11.54 -15.47
C TRP A 105 -1.40 -10.82 -16.82
N TRP A 106 -2.62 -10.56 -17.28
CA TRP A 106 -2.92 -9.85 -18.55
C TRP A 106 -3.42 -8.42 -18.35
N GLU A 107 -3.43 -7.91 -17.12
CA GLU A 107 -3.98 -6.60 -16.78
C GLU A 107 -2.90 -5.53 -16.77
N MET A 108 -3.28 -4.31 -17.12
CA MET A 108 -2.48 -3.11 -16.95
C MET A 108 -2.83 -2.45 -15.62
N ILE A 109 -1.84 -2.32 -14.75
CA ILE A 109 -2.03 -1.82 -13.38
C ILE A 109 -1.33 -0.47 -13.20
N LEU A 110 -2.02 0.45 -12.51
CA LEU A 110 -1.45 1.70 -12.00
C LEU A 110 -1.24 1.57 -10.48
N ASP A 111 -0.02 1.83 -10.03
CA ASP A 111 0.35 1.91 -8.62
C ASP A 111 0.72 3.35 -8.28
N ILE A 112 -0.14 4.02 -7.50
CA ILE A 112 -0.02 5.44 -7.17
C ILE A 112 0.64 5.58 -5.79
N CYS A 113 1.61 6.49 -5.65
CA CYS A 113 2.42 6.65 -4.44
C CYS A 113 3.21 5.37 -4.08
N SER A 114 3.80 4.76 -5.10
CA SER A 114 4.28 3.38 -5.12
C SER A 114 5.53 3.10 -4.26
N ALA A 115 6.29 4.13 -3.87
CA ALA A 115 7.52 3.91 -3.09
C ALA A 115 7.25 3.49 -1.63
N PRO A 116 8.09 2.61 -1.09
CA PRO A 116 9.40 2.13 -1.59
C PRO A 116 9.33 0.92 -2.53
N GLY A 117 8.16 0.50 -3.02
CA GLY A 117 8.03 -0.60 -3.98
C GLY A 117 7.60 -1.94 -3.39
N SER A 118 7.22 -1.99 -2.12
CA SER A 118 6.77 -3.24 -1.47
C SER A 118 5.53 -3.82 -2.16
N LYS A 119 4.53 -2.99 -2.42
CA LYS A 119 3.30 -3.39 -3.11
C LYS A 119 3.51 -3.56 -4.61
N THR A 120 4.30 -2.67 -5.24
CA THR A 120 4.68 -2.76 -6.66
C THR A 120 5.36 -4.08 -7.01
N THR A 121 6.34 -4.51 -6.21
CA THR A 121 7.04 -5.78 -6.40
C THR A 121 6.18 -7.00 -6.06
N GLN A 122 5.23 -6.86 -5.14
CA GLN A 122 4.23 -7.88 -4.85
C GLN A 122 3.26 -8.05 -6.03
N LEU A 123 2.79 -6.94 -6.64
CA LEU A 123 1.99 -6.97 -7.87
C LEU A 123 2.72 -7.72 -8.99
N ALA A 124 3.99 -7.36 -9.24
CA ALA A 124 4.80 -8.01 -10.27
C ALA A 124 4.95 -9.53 -10.03
N ALA A 125 5.12 -9.95 -8.77
CA ALA A 125 5.19 -11.36 -8.40
C ALA A 125 3.87 -12.09 -8.66
N LEU A 126 2.74 -11.54 -8.26
CA LEU A 126 1.42 -12.13 -8.50
C LEU A 126 1.02 -12.14 -9.97
N MET A 127 1.53 -11.19 -10.75
CA MET A 127 1.36 -11.15 -12.21
C MET A 127 2.40 -12.02 -12.96
N HIS A 128 3.31 -12.71 -12.26
CA HIS A 128 4.37 -13.52 -12.87
C HIS A 128 5.24 -12.75 -13.87
N ASN A 129 5.49 -11.46 -13.61
CA ASN A 129 6.19 -10.56 -14.54
C ASN A 129 5.56 -10.51 -15.95
N LYS A 130 4.25 -10.65 -16.05
CA LYS A 130 3.53 -10.54 -17.33
C LYS A 130 2.76 -9.23 -17.39
N TRP A 131 2.69 -8.66 -18.60
CA TRP A 131 2.04 -7.41 -18.92
C TRP A 131 2.74 -6.19 -18.32
N LYS A 132 2.01 -5.24 -17.68
CA LYS A 132 2.57 -3.92 -17.35
C LYS A 132 2.05 -3.38 -16.00
N ILE A 133 2.96 -2.80 -15.23
CA ILE A 133 2.66 -1.98 -14.06
C ILE A 133 3.26 -0.59 -14.29
N VAL A 134 2.45 0.46 -14.19
CA VAL A 134 2.91 1.86 -14.14
C VAL A 134 2.95 2.26 -12.66
N ALA A 135 4.12 2.69 -12.18
CA ALA A 135 4.35 3.02 -10.78
C ALA A 135 4.79 4.49 -10.65
N ILE A 136 4.02 5.30 -9.89
CA ILE A 136 4.23 6.74 -9.76
C ILE A 136 4.75 7.08 -8.36
N GLU A 137 5.82 7.85 -8.30
CA GLU A 137 6.35 8.44 -7.06
C GLU A 137 6.99 9.79 -7.35
N HIS A 138 6.66 10.82 -6.56
CA HIS A 138 7.14 12.19 -6.79
C HIS A 138 8.48 12.49 -6.14
N ASN A 139 8.76 11.88 -4.98
CA ASN A 139 9.97 12.16 -4.21
C ASN A 139 11.16 11.39 -4.78
N GLN A 140 12.25 12.08 -5.14
CA GLN A 140 13.43 11.48 -5.75
C GLN A 140 14.01 10.33 -4.91
N ILE A 141 14.24 10.54 -3.61
CA ILE A 141 14.88 9.52 -2.74
C ILE A 141 13.98 8.28 -2.63
N ARG A 142 12.66 8.48 -2.53
CA ARG A 142 11.70 7.39 -2.48
C ARG A 142 11.59 6.69 -3.83
N TYR A 143 11.61 7.43 -4.92
CA TYR A 143 11.63 6.88 -6.28
C TYR A 143 12.87 6.00 -6.53
N ASP A 144 14.06 6.45 -6.13
CA ASP A 144 15.29 5.66 -6.25
C ASP A 144 15.21 4.35 -5.46
N LYS A 145 14.58 4.37 -4.28
CA LYS A 145 14.30 3.16 -3.49
C LYS A 145 13.31 2.23 -4.20
N LEU A 146 12.25 2.77 -4.79
CA LEU A 146 11.29 2.01 -5.60
C LEU A 146 12.01 1.27 -6.73
N MET A 147 12.79 2.01 -7.53
CA MET A 147 13.49 1.43 -8.68
C MET A 147 14.56 0.41 -8.27
N HIS A 148 15.32 0.71 -7.20
CA HIS A 148 16.25 -0.25 -6.60
C HIS A 148 15.56 -1.56 -6.21
N ASN A 149 14.43 -1.46 -5.51
CA ASN A 149 13.65 -2.62 -5.08
C ASN A 149 13.04 -3.39 -6.26
N CYS A 150 12.57 -2.70 -7.30
CA CYS A 150 12.09 -3.35 -8.53
C CYS A 150 13.20 -4.17 -9.20
N VAL A 151 14.41 -3.62 -9.30
CA VAL A 151 15.58 -4.35 -9.84
C VAL A 151 15.95 -5.53 -8.96
N LEU A 152 16.06 -5.31 -7.64
CA LEU A 152 16.44 -6.34 -6.67
C LEU A 152 15.44 -7.50 -6.67
N GLN A 153 14.14 -7.20 -6.69
CA GLN A 153 13.06 -8.18 -6.68
C GLN A 153 12.72 -8.77 -8.05
N TRP A 154 13.45 -8.36 -9.09
CA TRP A 154 13.21 -8.80 -10.47
C TRP A 154 11.81 -8.46 -11.01
N ALA A 155 11.26 -7.33 -10.63
CA ALA A 155 9.96 -6.83 -11.10
C ALA A 155 10.12 -6.13 -12.47
N THR A 156 10.31 -6.90 -13.53
CA THR A 156 10.72 -6.42 -14.87
C THR A 156 9.62 -5.73 -15.66
N ILE A 157 8.36 -5.87 -15.25
CA ILE A 157 7.18 -5.27 -15.92
C ILE A 157 6.84 -3.88 -15.37
N VAL A 158 7.65 -3.36 -14.44
CA VAL A 158 7.40 -2.07 -13.80
C VAL A 158 8.00 -0.95 -14.64
N GLU A 159 7.15 0.00 -15.00
CA GLU A 159 7.52 1.28 -15.58
C GLU A 159 7.38 2.35 -14.49
N GLY A 160 8.52 2.80 -13.95
CA GLY A 160 8.54 3.82 -12.91
C GLY A 160 8.47 5.23 -13.51
N ILE A 161 7.58 6.07 -12.97
CA ILE A 161 7.42 7.47 -13.37
C ILE A 161 7.69 8.35 -12.15
N LYS A 162 8.76 9.17 -12.23
CA LYS A 162 9.06 10.16 -11.22
C LYS A 162 8.26 11.43 -11.46
N LEU A 163 7.06 11.49 -10.91
CA LEU A 163 6.15 12.61 -11.08
C LEU A 163 5.18 12.73 -9.92
N ASP A 164 4.71 13.93 -9.65
CA ASP A 164 3.52 14.13 -8.82
C ASP A 164 2.30 13.47 -9.48
N ALA A 165 1.55 12.68 -8.72
CA ALA A 165 0.43 11.93 -9.27
C ALA A 165 -0.67 12.84 -9.85
N LYS A 166 -0.93 14.01 -9.25
CA LYS A 166 -1.90 14.97 -9.80
C LYS A 166 -1.44 15.47 -11.18
N LYS A 167 -0.15 15.79 -11.32
CA LYS A 167 0.41 16.19 -12.61
C LYS A 167 0.32 15.08 -13.65
N TYR A 168 0.52 13.82 -13.25
CA TYR A 168 0.34 12.68 -14.15
C TYR A 168 -1.07 12.66 -14.77
N PHE A 169 -2.08 12.94 -13.98
CA PHE A 169 -3.47 12.97 -14.44
C PHE A 169 -3.84 14.21 -15.24
N MET A 170 -3.12 15.34 -15.04
CA MET A 170 -3.37 16.60 -15.77
C MET A 170 -2.85 16.63 -17.21
N ARG A 171 -2.10 15.62 -17.66
CA ARG A 171 -1.65 15.41 -19.05
C ARG A 171 -0.70 16.47 -19.63
N ASP A 172 0.03 17.22 -18.79
CA ASP A 172 0.86 18.34 -19.21
C ASP A 172 2.35 17.97 -19.45
N PHE A 173 2.65 16.70 -19.82
CA PHE A 173 4.04 16.29 -19.99
C PHE A 173 4.25 15.27 -21.11
N GLU A 174 5.43 15.33 -21.75
CA GLU A 174 5.93 14.27 -22.63
C GLU A 174 6.67 13.21 -21.82
N VAL A 175 6.36 11.95 -22.08
CA VAL A 175 7.06 10.82 -21.49
C VAL A 175 8.22 10.42 -22.40
N THR A 176 9.46 10.78 -22.01
CA THR A 176 10.67 10.28 -22.68
C THR A 176 11.27 9.16 -21.84
N GLY A 177 11.44 7.99 -22.43
CA GLY A 177 12.00 6.83 -21.75
C GLY A 177 13.50 6.68 -21.97
N GLU A 178 14.28 6.52 -20.92
CA GLU A 178 15.61 5.95 -20.97
C GLU A 178 15.59 4.56 -20.34
N GLU A 179 16.15 3.58 -21.05
CA GLU A 179 16.35 2.25 -20.50
C GLU A 179 17.68 2.19 -19.74
N ILE A 180 17.63 1.93 -18.44
CA ILE A 180 18.83 1.75 -17.65
C ILE A 180 19.22 0.28 -17.59
N HIS A 181 20.36 -0.04 -18.19
CA HIS A 181 21.01 -1.33 -18.06
C HIS A 181 21.86 -1.39 -16.78
N LYS A 182 21.38 -2.08 -15.74
CA LYS A 182 22.25 -2.48 -14.62
C LYS A 182 22.30 -4.00 -14.53
N LYS A 183 23.47 -4.57 -14.78
CA LYS A 183 23.77 -6.02 -14.61
C LYS A 183 22.78 -6.96 -15.36
N GLY A 184 22.47 -6.67 -16.63
CA GLY A 184 21.61 -7.53 -17.46
C GLY A 184 20.11 -7.51 -17.09
N LYS A 185 19.65 -6.56 -16.29
CA LYS A 185 18.25 -6.39 -15.89
C LYS A 185 17.72 -5.08 -16.43
N TYR A 186 16.56 -5.15 -17.07
CA TYR A 186 15.88 -3.98 -17.63
C TYR A 186 14.80 -3.51 -16.66
N VAL A 187 14.89 -2.24 -16.24
CA VAL A 187 13.78 -1.53 -15.63
C VAL A 187 13.66 -0.20 -16.37
N LYS A 188 12.49 0.07 -16.92
CA LYS A 188 12.26 1.27 -17.72
C LYS A 188 12.10 2.47 -16.81
N TYR A 189 13.06 3.39 -16.89
CA TYR A 189 13.04 4.67 -16.22
C TYR A 189 12.40 5.70 -17.15
N ILE A 190 11.38 6.41 -16.68
CA ILE A 190 10.72 7.44 -17.46
C ILE A 190 10.85 8.75 -16.69
N GLU A 191 11.66 9.68 -17.24
CA GLU A 191 11.63 11.08 -16.82
C GLU A 191 10.62 11.84 -17.70
N PRO A 192 9.65 12.52 -17.11
CA PRO A 192 8.82 13.43 -17.86
C PRO A 192 9.68 14.61 -18.32
N LYS A 193 9.78 14.87 -19.62
CA LYS A 193 10.30 16.13 -20.14
C LYS A 193 9.15 17.12 -20.22
N TRP A 194 9.33 18.24 -19.56
CA TRP A 194 8.43 19.38 -19.70
C TRP A 194 8.71 20.00 -21.10
N GLY A 195 7.81 19.81 -22.02
CA GLY A 195 7.86 20.51 -23.30
C GLY A 195 7.15 21.85 -23.17
N ASP A 196 7.75 22.91 -23.71
CA ASP A 196 7.10 24.24 -23.83
C ASP A 196 5.87 24.21 -24.77
N ASN A 197 5.60 23.09 -25.38
CA ASN A 197 4.46 22.87 -26.25
C ASN A 197 3.70 21.62 -25.81
N ALA A 198 2.55 21.83 -25.16
CA ALA A 198 1.55 20.80 -24.99
C ALA A 198 1.28 20.12 -26.35
N ASP A 199 1.54 18.83 -26.45
CA ASP A 199 1.32 18.07 -27.66
C ASP A 199 -0.15 18.19 -28.09
N ARG A 200 -0.39 18.88 -29.18
CA ARG A 200 -1.73 19.05 -29.78
C ARG A 200 -2.35 17.74 -30.28
N GLU A 201 -1.62 16.65 -30.22
CA GLU A 201 -2.04 15.31 -30.66
C GLU A 201 -2.75 14.50 -29.56
N GLY A 202 -3.18 15.09 -28.45
CA GLY A 202 -4.14 14.51 -27.55
C GLY A 202 -3.76 13.11 -26.99
N ARG A 203 -2.50 12.88 -26.62
CA ARG A 203 -2.09 11.62 -25.96
C ARG A 203 -2.88 11.43 -24.69
N LYS A 204 -3.84 10.53 -24.73
CA LYS A 204 -4.68 10.19 -23.60
C LYS A 204 -3.87 9.32 -22.61
N ILE A 205 -3.98 9.62 -21.31
CA ILE A 205 -3.54 8.68 -20.28
C ILE A 205 -4.21 7.34 -20.56
N PRO A 206 -3.47 6.22 -20.56
CA PRO A 206 -4.07 4.92 -20.78
C PRO A 206 -5.09 4.60 -19.68
N LEU A 207 -6.16 3.89 -20.05
CA LEU A 207 -7.07 3.33 -19.06
C LEU A 207 -6.47 2.06 -18.46
N PHE A 208 -6.59 1.93 -17.14
CA PHE A 208 -6.07 0.81 -16.37
C PHE A 208 -7.16 -0.19 -15.99
N ASP A 209 -6.81 -1.46 -16.02
CA ASP A 209 -7.70 -2.54 -15.56
C ASP A 209 -7.83 -2.51 -14.04
N ARG A 210 -6.71 -2.22 -13.37
CA ARG A 210 -6.66 -2.09 -11.91
C ARG A 210 -5.82 -0.90 -11.48
N ILE A 211 -6.21 -0.33 -10.34
CA ILE A 211 -5.47 0.77 -9.71
C ILE A 211 -5.26 0.45 -8.24
N LEU A 212 -4.03 0.63 -7.76
CA LEU A 212 -3.69 0.63 -6.35
C LEU A 212 -3.34 2.06 -5.93
N LEU A 213 -4.03 2.57 -4.92
CA LEU A 213 -3.68 3.82 -4.25
C LEU A 213 -3.42 3.53 -2.77
N ASP A 214 -2.14 3.30 -2.43
CA ASP A 214 -1.67 3.27 -1.04
C ASP A 214 -1.33 4.70 -0.64
N ALA A 215 -2.33 5.41 -0.13
CA ALA A 215 -2.32 6.86 -0.06
C ALA A 215 -1.39 7.41 1.04
N PRO A 216 -0.72 8.55 0.80
CA PRO A 216 -0.05 9.27 1.88
C PRO A 216 -1.06 9.66 2.94
N CYS A 217 -0.77 9.34 4.21
CA CYS A 217 -1.69 9.48 5.32
C CYS A 217 -0.98 9.92 6.61
N SER A 218 -1.76 10.16 7.68
CA SER A 218 -1.25 10.56 9.00
C SER A 218 -0.55 9.42 9.77
N ALA A 219 -0.64 8.17 9.27
CA ALA A 219 0.07 6.99 9.77
C ALA A 219 -0.23 6.62 11.25
N GLU A 220 -1.42 6.92 11.77
CA GLU A 220 -1.81 6.60 13.16
C GLU A 220 -1.69 5.09 13.47
N GLY A 221 -1.88 4.21 12.49
CA GLY A 221 -1.76 2.77 12.64
C GLY A 221 -0.32 2.28 12.87
N ARG A 222 0.67 3.15 12.70
CA ARG A 222 2.09 2.85 12.84
C ARG A 222 2.73 3.45 14.09
N ILE A 223 1.95 4.11 14.92
CA ILE A 223 2.41 4.71 16.17
C ILE A 223 3.08 3.63 17.04
N LEU A 224 4.21 4.00 17.65
CA LEU A 224 4.86 3.29 18.75
C LEU A 224 5.01 4.28 19.89
N ILE A 225 4.33 4.04 21.02
CA ILE A 225 4.19 5.01 22.12
C ILE A 225 5.54 5.40 22.70
N GLU A 226 6.50 4.48 22.72
CA GLU A 226 7.85 4.72 23.22
C GLU A 226 8.73 5.52 22.25
N ASN A 227 8.30 5.69 21.00
CA ASN A 227 9.02 6.40 19.96
C ASN A 227 8.27 7.66 19.51
N GLU A 228 8.57 8.81 20.12
CA GLU A 228 7.92 10.09 19.78
C GLU A 228 8.05 10.48 18.29
N LYS A 229 9.09 10.05 17.60
CA LYS A 229 9.24 10.29 16.16
C LYS A 229 8.13 9.66 15.33
N SER A 230 7.46 8.62 15.87
CA SER A 230 6.35 7.94 15.19
C SER A 230 5.05 8.75 15.16
N TYR A 231 4.91 9.76 16.02
CA TYR A 231 3.70 10.58 16.14
C TYR A 231 3.95 12.09 16.37
N GLY A 232 5.21 12.53 16.46
CA GLY A 232 5.56 13.93 16.72
C GLY A 232 5.08 14.91 15.64
N PHE A 233 4.77 14.44 14.45
CA PHE A 233 4.20 15.20 13.35
C PHE A 233 2.66 15.16 13.28
N TRP A 234 2.02 14.44 14.21
CA TRP A 234 0.56 14.26 14.20
C TRP A 234 -0.17 15.55 14.63
N THR A 235 -1.07 16.01 13.80
CA THR A 235 -2.01 17.12 14.08
C THR A 235 -3.35 16.87 13.39
N LEU A 236 -4.42 17.50 13.86
CA LEU A 236 -5.72 17.45 13.18
C LEU A 236 -5.69 18.15 11.82
N GLU A 237 -4.88 19.19 11.69
CA GLU A 237 -4.66 19.90 10.43
C GLU A 237 -4.04 18.96 9.39
N ASN A 238 -2.98 18.23 9.75
CA ASN A 238 -2.36 17.24 8.86
C ASN A 238 -3.35 16.15 8.42
N ILE A 239 -4.25 15.68 9.30
CA ILE A 239 -5.31 14.73 8.94
C ILE A 239 -6.24 15.34 7.89
N GLY A 240 -6.66 16.60 8.08
CA GLY A 240 -7.52 17.33 7.13
C GLY A 240 -6.84 17.48 5.76
N GLU A 241 -5.59 17.93 5.72
CA GLU A 241 -4.81 18.06 4.49
C GLU A 241 -4.65 16.72 3.75
N LYS A 242 -4.37 15.64 4.50
CA LYS A 242 -4.26 14.30 3.91
C LYS A 242 -5.58 13.82 3.35
N SER A 243 -6.68 14.03 4.08
CA SER A 243 -8.02 13.64 3.63
C SER A 243 -8.40 14.30 2.30
N GLU A 244 -8.13 15.61 2.15
CA GLU A 244 -8.39 16.33 0.88
C GLU A 244 -7.49 15.81 -0.26
N LEU A 245 -6.20 15.62 0.01
CA LEU A 245 -5.26 15.06 -0.99
C LEU A 245 -5.70 13.65 -1.44
N GLN A 246 -6.12 12.80 -0.51
CA GLN A 246 -6.56 11.44 -0.79
C GLN A 246 -7.82 11.42 -1.65
N TYR A 247 -8.79 12.28 -1.33
CA TYR A 247 -9.99 12.42 -2.14
C TYR A 247 -9.69 12.89 -3.56
N GLU A 248 -8.81 13.88 -3.72
CA GLU A 248 -8.38 14.40 -5.01
C GLU A 248 -7.68 13.31 -5.84
N LEU A 249 -6.73 12.58 -5.25
CA LEU A 249 -6.03 11.47 -5.92
C LEU A 249 -6.98 10.35 -6.34
N LEU A 250 -7.94 9.98 -5.48
CA LEU A 250 -8.96 8.98 -5.79
C LEU A 250 -9.85 9.41 -6.95
N SER A 251 -10.35 10.65 -6.93
CA SER A 251 -11.20 11.18 -8.00
C SER A 251 -10.49 11.16 -9.35
N LEU A 252 -9.23 11.59 -9.39
CA LEU A 252 -8.40 11.53 -10.60
C LEU A 252 -8.12 10.10 -11.07
N ALA A 253 -7.85 9.18 -10.12
CA ALA A 253 -7.62 7.77 -10.43
C ALA A 253 -8.84 7.11 -11.07
N VAL A 254 -10.04 7.41 -10.59
CA VAL A 254 -11.31 6.88 -11.13
C VAL A 254 -11.51 7.24 -12.60
N GLU A 255 -11.06 8.43 -13.04
CA GLU A 255 -11.16 8.85 -14.44
C GLU A 255 -10.34 7.95 -15.37
N THR A 256 -9.23 7.38 -14.87
CA THR A 256 -8.34 6.50 -15.63
C THR A 256 -8.64 5.02 -15.45
N LEU A 257 -9.62 4.68 -14.62
CA LEU A 257 -10.06 3.31 -14.42
C LEU A 257 -11.03 2.90 -15.54
N LYS A 258 -10.78 1.77 -16.18
CA LYS A 258 -11.69 1.18 -17.18
C LYS A 258 -13.07 0.88 -16.57
N SER A 259 -14.12 0.87 -17.42
CA SER A 259 -15.38 0.21 -17.05
C SER A 259 -15.09 -1.23 -16.66
N TRP A 260 -15.72 -1.71 -15.58
CA TRP A 260 -15.47 -3.02 -14.95
C TRP A 260 -14.09 -3.18 -14.30
N GLY A 261 -13.31 -2.11 -14.25
CA GLY A 261 -12.04 -2.05 -13.54
C GLY A 261 -12.21 -2.05 -12.01
N THR A 262 -11.13 -2.37 -11.31
CA THR A 262 -11.10 -2.40 -9.85
C THR A 262 -10.01 -1.46 -9.32
N LEU A 263 -10.37 -0.62 -8.36
CA LEU A 263 -9.44 0.21 -7.60
C LEU A 263 -9.41 -0.26 -6.14
N VAL A 264 -8.21 -0.40 -5.57
CA VAL A 264 -8.04 -0.58 -4.13
C VAL A 264 -7.40 0.67 -3.56
N TYR A 265 -8.08 1.25 -2.59
CA TYR A 265 -7.61 2.33 -1.75
C TYR A 265 -7.14 1.77 -0.41
N SER A 266 -5.99 2.23 0.07
CA SER A 266 -5.48 1.85 1.39
C SER A 266 -4.73 2.98 2.08
N THR A 267 -4.75 2.94 3.40
CA THR A 267 -3.99 3.83 4.29
C THR A 267 -3.45 3.05 5.48
N CYS A 268 -2.36 3.53 6.08
CA CYS A 268 -1.87 3.03 7.36
C CYS A 268 -2.30 3.94 8.53
N THR A 269 -3.47 4.59 8.44
CA THR A 269 -4.01 5.42 9.51
C THR A 269 -5.30 4.84 10.10
N LEU A 270 -5.62 5.25 11.33
CA LEU A 270 -6.87 4.93 12.01
C LEU A 270 -7.91 6.07 11.88
N ALA A 271 -7.53 7.22 11.32
CA ALA A 271 -8.38 8.39 11.20
C ALA A 271 -9.57 8.15 10.26
N PRO A 272 -10.81 8.26 10.75
CA PRO A 272 -12.01 8.08 9.91
C PRO A 272 -12.12 9.12 8.79
N GLU A 273 -11.54 10.31 8.97
CA GLU A 273 -11.52 11.39 7.99
C GLU A 273 -10.68 11.02 6.76
N GLU A 274 -9.66 10.21 6.94
CA GLU A 274 -8.78 9.72 5.87
C GLU A 274 -9.26 8.39 5.28
N ASN A 275 -10.23 7.75 5.89
CA ASN A 275 -10.72 6.42 5.57
C ASN A 275 -12.17 6.46 5.09
N GLU A 276 -13.11 6.20 5.98
CA GLU A 276 -14.54 6.10 5.65
C GLU A 276 -15.10 7.38 5.05
N TRP A 277 -14.66 8.55 5.53
CA TRP A 277 -15.11 9.84 5.01
C TRP A 277 -14.70 10.06 3.55
N VAL A 278 -13.43 9.76 3.22
CA VAL A 278 -12.92 9.89 1.85
C VAL A 278 -13.70 8.98 0.91
N ILE A 279 -13.93 7.72 1.30
CA ILE A 279 -14.68 6.75 0.50
C ILE A 279 -16.16 7.14 0.37
N SER A 280 -16.80 7.58 1.45
CA SER A 280 -18.20 8.06 1.39
C SER A 280 -18.34 9.21 0.41
N ARG A 281 -17.48 10.22 0.53
CA ARG A 281 -17.46 11.38 -0.37
C ARG A 281 -17.27 10.98 -1.83
N LEU A 282 -16.38 10.00 -2.09
CA LEU A 282 -16.16 9.47 -3.43
C LEU A 282 -17.41 8.81 -4.01
N LEU A 283 -18.10 7.96 -3.23
CA LEU A 283 -19.32 7.28 -3.67
C LEU A 283 -20.51 8.25 -3.86
N ASP A 284 -20.52 9.36 -3.13
CA ASP A 284 -21.53 10.40 -3.29
C ASP A 284 -21.37 11.17 -4.59
N THR A 285 -20.13 11.37 -5.04
CA THR A 285 -19.81 12.11 -6.26
C THR A 285 -19.76 11.25 -7.51
N HIS A 286 -19.36 9.98 -7.40
CA HIS A 286 -19.16 9.05 -8.52
C HIS A 286 -20.16 7.88 -8.45
N LYS A 287 -21.36 8.08 -9.00
CA LYS A 287 -22.46 7.11 -8.91
C LYS A 287 -22.23 5.81 -9.73
N GLU A 288 -21.25 5.82 -10.63
CA GLU A 288 -20.80 4.64 -11.37
C GLU A 288 -19.96 3.68 -10.52
N LEU A 289 -19.51 4.11 -9.33
CA LEU A 289 -18.69 3.31 -8.44
C LEU A 289 -19.53 2.48 -7.47
N LYS A 290 -19.00 1.33 -7.08
CA LYS A 290 -19.53 0.47 -6.02
C LYS A 290 -18.42 -0.14 -5.19
N LEU A 291 -18.60 -0.19 -3.88
CA LEU A 291 -17.74 -1.00 -3.02
C LEU A 291 -17.98 -2.49 -3.25
N GLN A 292 -16.91 -3.24 -3.31
CA GLN A 292 -16.88 -4.69 -3.45
C GLN A 292 -16.45 -5.35 -2.14
N ASN A 293 -16.94 -6.56 -1.86
CA ASN A 293 -16.47 -7.34 -0.70
C ASN A 293 -15.02 -7.78 -0.90
N ILE A 294 -14.27 -7.77 0.20
CA ILE A 294 -12.90 -8.28 0.26
C ILE A 294 -12.93 -9.64 0.97
N ASN A 295 -12.72 -10.72 0.21
CA ASN A 295 -12.82 -12.10 0.69
C ASN A 295 -11.44 -12.76 0.65
N LEU A 296 -10.67 -12.61 1.72
CA LEU A 296 -9.30 -13.15 1.81
C LEU A 296 -9.14 -14.30 2.82
N GLY A 297 -10.25 -14.80 3.37
CA GLY A 297 -10.19 -15.83 4.44
C GLY A 297 -9.65 -15.31 5.78
N LEU A 298 -9.53 -13.99 5.94
CA LEU A 298 -8.93 -13.33 7.12
C LEU A 298 -9.97 -12.90 8.16
N SER A 299 -11.24 -13.09 7.91
CA SER A 299 -12.34 -12.58 8.75
C SER A 299 -12.38 -13.12 10.18
N GLY A 300 -11.65 -14.22 10.46
CA GLY A 300 -11.50 -14.77 11.81
C GLY A 300 -10.32 -14.22 12.60
N ALA A 301 -9.45 -13.42 12.01
CA ALA A 301 -8.30 -12.84 12.69
C ALA A 301 -8.76 -11.77 13.70
N PRO A 302 -8.22 -11.76 14.93
CA PRO A 302 -8.68 -10.85 15.99
C PRO A 302 -8.46 -9.36 15.66
N TRP A 303 -7.48 -9.07 14.82
CA TRP A 303 -7.18 -7.71 14.35
C TRP A 303 -7.97 -7.31 13.08
N TRP A 304 -8.77 -8.20 12.50
CA TRP A 304 -9.64 -7.94 11.36
C TRP A 304 -10.97 -7.39 11.86
N LYS A 305 -11.20 -6.10 11.67
CA LYS A 305 -12.43 -5.42 12.08
C LYS A 305 -13.17 -4.87 10.89
N ARG A 306 -14.44 -4.60 11.13
CA ARG A 306 -15.29 -3.93 10.18
C ARG A 306 -15.14 -2.40 10.34
N TRP A 307 -15.77 -1.69 9.46
CA TRP A 307 -15.82 -0.23 9.33
C TRP A 307 -16.36 0.48 10.58
N ILE A 308 -16.26 1.82 10.54
CA ILE A 308 -16.96 2.73 11.45
C ILE A 308 -18.19 3.30 10.70
N GLU A 309 -19.39 3.21 11.27
CA GLU A 309 -20.63 3.65 10.62
C GLU A 309 -20.78 5.17 10.66
N ASN A 310 -20.33 5.80 11.73
CA ASN A 310 -20.34 7.24 11.91
C ASN A 310 -19.19 7.70 12.80
N PHE A 311 -18.79 8.95 12.66
CA PHE A 311 -17.80 9.57 13.52
C PHE A 311 -18.01 11.09 13.56
N ALA A 312 -17.90 11.69 14.77
CA ALA A 312 -18.00 13.13 15.00
C ALA A 312 -19.32 13.73 14.42
N GLY A 313 -20.43 12.99 14.52
CA GLY A 313 -21.75 13.43 14.05
C GLY A 313 -21.97 13.35 12.54
N LYS A 314 -21.06 12.68 11.81
CA LYS A 314 -21.20 12.39 10.39
C LYS A 314 -21.51 10.92 10.18
N ASP A 315 -22.61 10.63 9.50
CA ASP A 315 -22.93 9.29 9.02
C ASP A 315 -22.22 9.05 7.68
N TYR A 316 -21.74 7.84 7.49
CA TYR A 316 -21.06 7.42 6.28
C TYR A 316 -21.99 6.70 5.31
N HIS A 317 -21.58 6.60 4.05
CA HIS A 317 -22.34 5.87 3.04
C HIS A 317 -22.59 4.42 3.47
N THR A 318 -23.80 3.90 3.25
CA THR A 318 -24.22 2.56 3.72
C THR A 318 -23.31 1.43 3.22
N ASP A 319 -22.75 1.55 2.02
CA ASP A 319 -21.82 0.57 1.43
C ASP A 319 -20.46 0.49 2.14
N ILE A 320 -20.13 1.45 3.03
CA ILE A 320 -18.89 1.43 3.83
C ILE A 320 -18.72 0.10 4.59
N SER A 321 -19.82 -0.60 4.84
CA SER A 321 -19.85 -1.93 5.43
C SER A 321 -18.97 -2.98 4.71
N LYS A 322 -18.53 -2.72 3.49
CA LYS A 322 -17.65 -3.58 2.70
C LYS A 322 -16.16 -3.25 2.88
N CYS A 323 -15.85 -2.12 3.51
CA CYS A 323 -14.47 -1.75 3.87
C CYS A 323 -13.96 -2.56 5.05
N ILE A 324 -12.64 -2.60 5.20
CA ILE A 324 -11.98 -3.34 6.26
C ILE A 324 -11.01 -2.43 7.00
N ARG A 325 -11.03 -2.53 8.32
CA ARG A 325 -10.00 -2.02 9.21
C ARG A 325 -9.18 -3.15 9.76
N ILE A 326 -7.88 -2.99 9.74
CA ILE A 326 -6.93 -3.82 10.45
C ILE A 326 -6.49 -3.00 11.66
N LEU A 327 -6.71 -3.53 12.85
CA LEU A 327 -6.27 -2.87 14.07
C LEU A 327 -4.81 -3.23 14.40
N PRO A 328 -4.06 -2.30 15.00
CA PRO A 328 -2.74 -2.60 15.54
C PRO A 328 -2.80 -3.79 16.51
N SER A 329 -1.86 -4.72 16.34
CA SER A 329 -1.70 -5.91 17.18
C SER A 329 -0.21 -6.23 17.34
N SER A 330 0.13 -7.34 17.99
CA SER A 330 1.49 -7.87 18.01
C SER A 330 2.01 -8.29 16.63
N GLU A 331 1.13 -8.51 15.67
CA GLU A 331 1.44 -9.02 14.33
C GLU A 331 1.28 -7.97 13.23
N THR A 332 0.39 -7.00 13.41
CA THR A 332 -0.01 -6.05 12.35
C THR A 332 0.07 -4.60 12.80
N GLU A 333 0.36 -3.73 11.85
CA GLU A 333 0.08 -2.30 11.97
C GLU A 333 -1.39 -2.02 11.67
N GLY A 334 -1.90 -0.86 12.09
CA GLY A 334 -3.23 -0.42 11.70
C GLY A 334 -3.30 -0.10 10.21
N PHE A 335 -4.38 -0.54 9.56
CA PHE A 335 -4.59 -0.32 8.12
C PHE A 335 -6.08 -0.15 7.81
N PHE A 336 -6.37 0.54 6.72
CA PHE A 336 -7.71 0.61 6.13
C PHE A 336 -7.66 0.20 4.68
N ILE A 337 -8.69 -0.51 4.20
CA ILE A 337 -8.75 -1.02 2.83
C ILE A 337 -10.17 -0.91 2.30
N ALA A 338 -10.32 -0.29 1.14
CA ALA A 338 -11.56 -0.24 0.37
C ALA A 338 -11.33 -0.76 -1.05
N LYS A 339 -12.15 -1.72 -1.49
CA LYS A 339 -12.15 -2.26 -2.85
C LYS A 339 -13.31 -1.67 -3.62
N ILE A 340 -13.04 -0.96 -4.69
CA ILE A 340 -13.98 -0.17 -5.47
C ILE A 340 -14.03 -0.72 -6.90
N GLY A 341 -15.22 -1.02 -7.38
CA GLY A 341 -15.46 -1.39 -8.78
C GLY A 341 -16.15 -0.26 -9.54
N LYS A 342 -15.76 -0.03 -10.79
CA LYS A 342 -16.42 0.87 -11.73
C LYS A 342 -17.37 0.07 -12.62
N LYS A 343 -18.62 0.52 -12.77
CA LYS A 343 -19.62 -0.09 -13.66
C LYS A 343 -19.28 0.11 -15.12
#